data_c2e07d46e45f42d954bcd843f9127fdc
#
_entry.id   c2e07d46e45f42d954bcd843f9127fdc
#
_cell.length_a   1.000
_cell.length_b   1.000
_cell.length_c   1.000
_cell.angle_alpha   90.00
_cell.angle_beta   90.00
_cell.angle_gamma   90.00
#
_symmetry.space_group_name_H-M   'P 1'
#
loop_
_entity.id
_entity.type
_entity.pdbx_description
1 polymer ?
#
loop_
_entity_poly.entity_id
_entity_poly.type
_entity_poly.pdbx_seq_one_letter_code
_entity_poly.pdbx_strand_id
1 'polypeptide(L)'
;IILKALEEGCYINFIISEGEETGCVGIKKLEDNKTLATFIDESQFCIVLDRRGNDDMLSSGGGTIFCSTLAQSLCNFTGQDFKVTSGSISDTCTLCHYCESVNMSVAYDNPHTANEVTDFKRLKEIKDHVIGIVTEFSHYSTPTHIYSKTTYSSRDWREYYGY
;
A
#
# COMPACT_ATOMS: atom_id res chain seq x y z
N ILE A 1 10.97 -0.19 -10.33
CA ILE A 1 11.25 0.15 -8.91
C ILE A 1 12.28 -0.81 -8.35
N ILE A 2 12.00 -2.11 -8.23
CA ILE A 2 12.85 -3.11 -7.58
C ILE A 2 14.30 -3.07 -8.08
N LEU A 3 14.52 -3.22 -9.39
CA LEU A 3 15.87 -3.20 -9.96
C LEU A 3 16.61 -1.89 -9.65
N LYS A 4 15.91 -0.76 -9.72
CA LYS A 4 16.52 0.54 -9.46
C LYS A 4 16.90 0.72 -7.98
N ALA A 5 16.06 0.28 -7.06
CA ALA A 5 16.36 0.30 -5.63
C ALA A 5 17.59 -0.57 -5.30
N LEU A 6 17.71 -1.75 -5.92
CA LEU A 6 18.89 -2.61 -5.77
C LEU A 6 20.17 -1.97 -6.33
N GLU A 7 20.09 -1.27 -7.47
CA GLU A 7 21.20 -0.49 -8.02
C GLU A 7 21.69 0.61 -7.09
N GLU A 8 20.77 1.20 -6.34
CA GLU A 8 21.05 2.22 -5.30
C GLU A 8 21.50 1.60 -3.96
N GLY A 9 21.64 0.28 -3.89
CA GLY A 9 22.08 -0.42 -2.68
C GLY A 9 21.00 -0.59 -1.61
N CYS A 10 19.73 -0.40 -1.97
CA CYS A 10 18.59 -0.55 -1.05
C CYS A 10 18.01 -1.95 -1.10
N TYR A 11 17.78 -2.52 0.07
CA TYR A 11 17.05 -3.78 0.21
C TYR A 11 15.56 -3.49 0.35
N ILE A 12 14.78 -3.93 -0.62
CA ILE A 12 13.33 -3.87 -0.59
C ILE A 12 12.73 -5.26 -0.67
N ASN A 13 11.75 -5.49 0.17
CA ASN A 13 10.88 -6.63 0.07
C ASN A 13 9.75 -6.27 -0.93
N PHE A 14 9.31 -7.22 -1.74
CA PHE A 14 8.19 -6.98 -2.62
C PHE A 14 7.25 -8.18 -2.67
N ILE A 15 5.97 -7.89 -2.83
CA ILE A 15 4.90 -8.88 -2.97
C ILE A 15 4.13 -8.51 -4.23
N ILE A 16 3.83 -9.50 -5.06
CA ILE A 16 2.88 -9.41 -6.15
C ILE A 16 1.72 -10.31 -5.79
N SER A 17 0.59 -9.69 -5.44
CA SER A 17 -0.65 -10.40 -5.12
C SER A 17 -1.51 -10.57 -6.37
N GLU A 18 -2.37 -11.57 -6.35
CA GLU A 18 -3.39 -11.81 -7.39
C GLU A 18 -4.78 -11.70 -6.79
N GLY A 19 -5.78 -11.38 -7.63
CA GLY A 19 -7.18 -11.41 -7.24
C GLY A 19 -7.57 -10.33 -6.23
N GLU A 20 -6.97 -9.15 -6.30
CA GLU A 20 -7.37 -7.98 -5.52
C GLU A 20 -8.83 -7.64 -5.81
N GLU A 21 -9.20 -7.51 -7.07
CA GLU A 21 -10.54 -7.18 -7.58
C GLU A 21 -11.63 -8.22 -7.24
N THR A 22 -11.23 -9.39 -6.86
CA THR A 22 -12.14 -10.47 -6.44
C THR A 22 -12.16 -10.66 -4.92
N GLY A 23 -11.83 -9.60 -4.18
CA GLY A 23 -11.87 -9.55 -2.72
C GLY A 23 -10.52 -9.80 -2.05
N CYS A 24 -9.43 -9.33 -2.64
CA CYS A 24 -8.07 -9.39 -2.08
C CYS A 24 -7.61 -10.82 -1.76
N VAL A 25 -7.96 -11.78 -2.61
CA VAL A 25 -7.75 -13.23 -2.35
C VAL A 25 -6.29 -13.58 -2.16
N GLY A 26 -5.40 -12.99 -2.96
CA GLY A 26 -3.97 -13.26 -2.90
C GLY A 26 -3.35 -12.83 -1.58
N ILE A 27 -3.59 -11.57 -1.18
CA ILE A 27 -3.00 -11.02 0.04
C ILE A 27 -3.57 -11.66 1.31
N LYS A 28 -4.83 -12.07 1.31
CA LYS A 28 -5.44 -12.79 2.45
C LYS A 28 -4.77 -14.12 2.77
N LYS A 29 -4.11 -14.75 1.80
CA LYS A 29 -3.30 -15.95 2.05
C LYS A 29 -2.12 -15.71 2.98
N LEU A 30 -1.74 -14.45 3.27
CA LEU A 30 -0.76 -14.11 4.29
C LEU A 30 -1.20 -14.57 5.68
N GLU A 31 -2.50 -14.50 5.97
CA GLU A 31 -3.06 -14.92 7.26
C GLU A 31 -2.77 -16.40 7.56
N ASP A 32 -2.69 -17.21 6.49
CA ASP A 32 -2.41 -18.64 6.55
C ASP A 32 -0.91 -18.96 6.44
N ASN A 33 -0.07 -18.00 6.07
CA ASN A 33 1.37 -18.19 5.83
C ASN A 33 2.21 -17.39 6.81
N LYS A 34 2.58 -18.01 7.92
CA LYS A 34 3.37 -17.39 8.98
C LYS A 34 4.71 -16.81 8.51
N THR A 35 5.36 -17.44 7.53
CA THR A 35 6.64 -16.96 6.99
C THR A 35 6.47 -15.64 6.28
N LEU A 36 5.42 -15.51 5.44
CA LEU A 36 5.11 -14.25 4.76
C LEU A 36 4.65 -13.17 5.74
N ALA A 37 3.85 -13.54 6.74
CA ALA A 37 3.42 -12.62 7.78
C ALA A 37 4.63 -12.04 8.54
N THR A 38 5.59 -12.88 8.95
CA THR A 38 6.83 -12.43 9.61
C THR A 38 7.65 -11.51 8.71
N PHE A 39 7.76 -11.83 7.43
CA PHE A 39 8.47 -11.02 6.45
C PHE A 39 7.91 -9.59 6.34
N ILE A 40 6.60 -9.41 6.49
CA ILE A 40 5.97 -8.10 6.48
C ILE A 40 6.07 -7.42 7.85
N ASP A 41 5.89 -8.16 8.93
CA ASP A 41 6.05 -7.67 10.32
C ASP A 41 7.44 -7.06 10.55
N GLU A 42 8.47 -7.58 9.90
CA GLU A 42 9.85 -7.09 9.96
C GLU A 42 10.10 -5.88 9.04
N SER A 43 9.15 -5.55 8.19
CA SER A 43 9.26 -4.39 7.30
C SER A 43 8.95 -3.10 8.06
N GLN A 44 9.65 -2.03 7.74
CA GLN A 44 9.41 -0.73 8.38
C GLN A 44 8.03 -0.16 8.04
N PHE A 45 7.62 -0.31 6.78
CA PHE A 45 6.31 0.09 6.27
C PHE A 45 6.04 -0.58 4.92
N CYS A 46 4.79 -0.54 4.47
CA CYS A 46 4.38 -1.00 3.15
C CYS A 46 3.85 0.14 2.27
N ILE A 47 4.21 0.10 1.00
CA ILE A 47 3.59 0.94 -0.04
C ILE A 47 2.88 0.00 -1.01
N VAL A 48 1.55 0.11 -1.08
CA VAL A 48 0.73 -0.54 -2.10
C VAL A 48 0.61 0.41 -3.29
N LEU A 49 0.88 -0.07 -4.48
CA LEU A 49 0.86 0.68 -5.73
C LEU A 49 -0.34 0.23 -6.57
N ASP A 50 -1.53 0.72 -6.19
CA ASP A 50 -2.79 0.23 -6.75
C ASP A 50 -3.87 1.33 -6.86
N ARG A 51 -3.67 2.50 -6.29
CA ARG A 51 -4.68 3.54 -6.31
C ARG A 51 -4.75 4.24 -7.67
N ARG A 52 -5.97 4.38 -8.22
CA ARG A 52 -6.23 5.21 -9.40
C ARG A 52 -5.85 6.68 -9.16
N GLY A 53 -5.73 7.46 -10.25
CA GLY A 53 -5.42 8.88 -10.19
C GLY A 53 -3.93 9.16 -10.03
N ASN A 54 -3.59 10.41 -9.71
CA ASN A 54 -2.24 10.91 -9.87
C ASN A 54 -1.56 11.33 -8.56
N ASP A 55 -2.33 11.62 -7.51
CA ASP A 55 -1.84 12.36 -6.35
C ASP A 55 -2.44 11.91 -4.99
N ASP A 56 -3.12 10.78 -4.97
CA ASP A 56 -3.67 10.23 -3.72
C ASP A 56 -2.62 9.38 -2.97
N MET A 57 -2.54 9.58 -1.66
CA MET A 57 -1.85 8.73 -0.68
C MET A 57 -2.87 8.32 0.38
N LEU A 58 -3.37 7.10 0.31
CA LEU A 58 -4.42 6.64 1.20
C LEU A 58 -3.86 6.23 2.56
N SER A 59 -4.38 6.85 3.62
CA SER A 59 -4.12 6.48 5.02
C SER A 59 -5.22 5.60 5.63
N SER A 60 -6.31 5.40 4.90
CA SER A 60 -7.45 4.57 5.31
C SER A 60 -8.30 4.15 4.11
N GLY A 61 -9.08 3.09 4.26
CA GLY A 61 -10.01 2.63 3.24
C GLY A 61 -10.84 1.46 3.75
N GLY A 62 -12.03 1.26 3.18
CA GLY A 62 -12.91 0.16 3.56
C GLY A 62 -13.24 0.09 5.06
N GLY A 63 -13.24 1.22 5.75
CA GLY A 63 -13.45 1.28 7.21
C GLY A 63 -12.20 0.97 8.05
N THR A 64 -11.07 0.70 7.43
CA THR A 64 -9.79 0.37 8.10
C THR A 64 -8.83 1.56 8.03
N ILE A 65 -8.12 1.83 9.11
CA ILE A 65 -7.02 2.80 9.14
C ILE A 65 -5.74 2.06 8.77
N PHE A 66 -5.00 2.54 7.78
CA PHE A 66 -3.80 1.88 7.27
C PHE A 66 -2.53 2.31 7.99
N CYS A 67 -2.50 3.57 8.41
CA CYS A 67 -1.37 4.16 9.12
C CYS A 67 -1.79 5.35 9.99
N SER A 68 -0.96 5.70 10.95
CA SER A 68 -1.16 6.86 11.82
C SER A 68 -0.70 8.16 11.17
N THR A 69 0.60 8.27 10.94
CA THR A 69 1.25 9.48 10.41
C THR A 69 2.07 9.22 9.15
N LEU A 70 2.26 7.96 8.75
CA LEU A 70 3.12 7.58 7.64
C LEU A 70 2.74 8.29 6.34
N ALA A 71 1.45 8.28 5.96
CA ALA A 71 1.01 8.92 4.72
C ALA A 71 1.36 10.41 4.68
N GLN A 72 1.14 11.15 5.79
CA GLN A 72 1.51 12.56 5.87
C GLN A 72 3.01 12.76 5.83
N SER A 73 3.78 11.90 6.49
CA SER A 73 5.24 11.96 6.49
C SER A 73 5.80 11.73 5.10
N LEU A 74 5.26 10.76 4.35
CA LEU A 74 5.63 10.49 2.97
C LEU A 74 5.26 11.65 2.04
N CYS A 75 4.07 12.22 2.16
CA CYS A 75 3.67 13.40 1.39
C CYS A 75 4.63 14.58 1.64
N ASN A 76 4.99 14.84 2.88
CA ASN A 76 5.91 15.93 3.23
C ASN A 76 7.34 15.68 2.73
N PHE A 77 7.81 14.43 2.83
CA PHE A 77 9.15 14.04 2.38
C PHE A 77 9.34 14.27 0.89
N THR A 78 8.34 13.95 0.14
CA THR A 78 8.44 13.93 -1.31
C THR A 78 8.38 15.32 -1.93
N GLY A 79 7.84 16.31 -1.23
CA GLY A 79 7.65 17.66 -1.76
C GLY A 79 6.78 17.73 -3.02
N GLN A 80 6.09 16.62 -3.34
CA GLN A 80 5.16 16.53 -4.47
C GLN A 80 3.71 16.72 -3.99
N ASP A 81 2.82 17.00 -4.92
CA ASP A 81 1.42 17.33 -4.65
C ASP A 81 0.55 16.13 -4.19
N PHE A 82 1.15 15.10 -3.58
CA PHE A 82 0.39 14.00 -2.99
C PHE A 82 -0.46 14.48 -1.82
N LYS A 83 -1.68 13.97 -1.76
CA LYS A 83 -2.68 14.32 -0.73
C LYS A 83 -3.05 13.09 0.06
N VAL A 84 -3.02 13.24 1.39
CA VAL A 84 -3.55 12.20 2.27
C VAL A 84 -5.07 12.17 2.13
N THR A 85 -5.58 10.98 1.84
CA THR A 85 -7.03 10.77 1.64
C THR A 85 -7.44 9.38 2.11
N SER A 86 -8.70 9.04 1.93
CA SER A 86 -9.27 7.72 2.19
C SER A 86 -9.81 7.10 0.89
N GLY A 87 -9.95 5.78 0.88
CA GLY A 87 -10.40 5.06 -0.29
C GLY A 87 -11.30 3.86 0.00
N SER A 88 -11.43 3.01 -1.01
CA SER A 88 -12.12 1.73 -0.95
C SER A 88 -11.25 0.65 -0.29
N ILE A 89 -11.76 -0.57 -0.32
CA ILE A 89 -11.00 -1.76 0.07
C ILE A 89 -9.89 -2.00 -0.94
N SER A 90 -8.74 -2.46 -0.46
CA SER A 90 -7.61 -2.91 -1.25
C SER A 90 -6.75 -3.85 -0.41
N ASP A 91 -5.71 -4.40 -0.98
CA ASP A 91 -4.72 -5.24 -0.28
C ASP A 91 -4.12 -4.56 0.97
N THR A 92 -4.13 -3.22 1.01
CA THR A 92 -3.68 -2.43 2.14
C THR A 92 -4.49 -2.72 3.41
N CYS A 93 -5.78 -3.08 3.28
CA CYS A 93 -6.62 -3.45 4.42
C CYS A 93 -6.10 -4.69 5.18
N THR A 94 -5.43 -5.59 4.48
CA THR A 94 -4.79 -6.77 5.10
C THR A 94 -3.39 -6.44 5.59
N LEU A 95 -2.59 -5.74 4.78
CA LEU A 95 -1.19 -5.43 5.09
C LEU A 95 -1.04 -4.55 6.33
N CYS A 96 -1.95 -3.61 6.56
CA CYS A 96 -1.91 -2.71 7.70
C CYS A 96 -2.06 -3.42 9.06
N HIS A 97 -2.43 -4.69 9.09
CA HIS A 97 -2.43 -5.49 10.31
C HIS A 97 -1.04 -5.97 10.73
N TYR A 98 -0.05 -5.86 9.83
CA TYR A 98 1.32 -6.32 10.04
C TYR A 98 2.30 -5.15 10.19
N CYS A 99 2.13 -4.09 9.41
CA CYS A 99 2.94 -2.88 9.50
C CYS A 99 2.18 -1.64 9.01
N GLU A 100 2.65 -0.45 9.34
CA GLU A 100 2.14 0.81 8.80
C GLU A 100 2.12 0.74 7.27
N SER A 101 1.00 1.04 6.64
CA SER A 101 0.82 0.85 5.21
C SER A 101 0.15 2.05 4.57
N VAL A 102 0.44 2.31 3.31
CA VAL A 102 -0.25 3.30 2.48
C VAL A 102 -0.62 2.69 1.13
N ASN A 103 -1.68 3.22 0.50
CA ASN A 103 -1.99 2.92 -0.90
C ASN A 103 -1.82 4.19 -1.73
N MET A 104 -1.02 4.11 -2.77
CA MET A 104 -0.54 5.25 -3.54
C MET A 104 -1.04 5.19 -4.98
N SER A 105 -1.45 6.34 -5.52
CA SER A 105 -1.85 6.48 -6.93
C SER A 105 -0.73 6.05 -7.88
N VAL A 106 -1.11 5.38 -8.98
CA VAL A 106 -0.20 4.89 -10.01
C VAL A 106 -0.57 5.36 -11.41
N ALA A 107 -1.19 6.51 -11.50
CA ALA A 107 -1.45 7.24 -12.75
C ALA A 107 -2.35 6.52 -13.76
N TYR A 108 -3.36 5.78 -13.30
CA TYR A 108 -4.40 5.27 -14.18
C TYR A 108 -5.76 5.87 -13.85
N ASP A 109 -6.61 5.98 -14.85
CA ASP A 109 -7.95 6.54 -14.78
C ASP A 109 -8.98 5.60 -15.41
N ASN A 110 -10.24 5.80 -15.07
CA ASN A 110 -11.38 5.01 -15.54
C ASN A 110 -11.25 3.50 -15.27
N PRO A 111 -10.91 3.08 -14.03
CA PRO A 111 -10.72 1.67 -13.69
C PRO A 111 -11.91 0.80 -14.10
N HIS A 112 -11.63 -0.42 -14.52
CA HIS A 112 -12.64 -1.44 -14.86
C HIS A 112 -13.55 -1.06 -16.03
N THR A 113 -13.11 -0.16 -16.91
CA THR A 113 -13.86 0.24 -18.10
C THR A 113 -13.06 0.03 -19.38
N ALA A 114 -13.75 0.01 -20.54
CA ALA A 114 -13.06 -0.01 -21.83
C ALA A 114 -12.25 1.26 -22.13
N ASN A 115 -12.41 2.29 -21.32
CA ASN A 115 -11.71 3.59 -21.43
C ASN A 115 -10.60 3.74 -20.36
N GLU A 116 -10.18 2.66 -19.75
CA GLU A 116 -9.06 2.69 -18.79
C GLU A 116 -7.79 3.12 -19.52
N VAL A 117 -7.09 4.09 -18.95
CA VAL A 117 -5.87 4.68 -19.50
C VAL A 117 -4.84 4.88 -18.42
N THR A 118 -3.57 4.84 -18.79
CA THR A 118 -2.45 5.14 -17.90
C THR A 118 -1.63 6.30 -18.45
N ASP A 119 -1.39 7.32 -17.62
CA ASP A 119 -0.43 8.39 -17.94
C ASP A 119 0.99 7.91 -17.66
N PHE A 120 1.69 7.48 -18.71
CA PHE A 120 3.06 6.98 -18.59
C PHE A 120 4.07 8.02 -18.12
N LYS A 121 3.83 9.31 -18.40
CA LYS A 121 4.70 10.36 -17.90
C LYS A 121 4.58 10.45 -16.38
N ARG A 122 3.33 10.51 -15.88
CA ARG A 122 3.06 10.56 -14.45
C ARG A 122 3.48 9.28 -13.74
N LEU A 123 3.26 8.12 -14.33
CA LEU A 123 3.72 6.83 -13.78
C LEU A 123 5.24 6.79 -13.59
N LYS A 124 6.00 7.39 -14.52
CA LYS A 124 7.45 7.49 -14.38
C LYS A 124 7.84 8.40 -13.22
N GLU A 125 7.18 9.54 -13.05
CA GLU A 125 7.40 10.46 -11.93
C GLU A 125 7.09 9.76 -10.59
N ILE A 126 5.97 9.03 -10.51
CA ILE A 126 5.58 8.23 -9.33
C ILE A 126 6.63 7.14 -9.04
N LYS A 127 7.12 6.45 -10.07
CA LYS A 127 8.20 5.47 -9.92
C LYS A 127 9.46 6.09 -9.30
N ASP A 128 9.91 7.24 -9.83
CA ASP A 128 11.11 7.92 -9.33
C ASP A 128 10.89 8.38 -7.86
N HIS A 129 9.68 8.76 -7.54
CA HIS A 129 9.24 9.13 -6.21
C HIS A 129 9.28 7.96 -5.20
N VAL A 130 8.72 6.81 -5.57
CA VAL A 130 8.78 5.59 -4.74
C VAL A 130 10.22 5.16 -4.52
N ILE A 131 11.09 5.29 -5.52
CA ILE A 131 12.53 5.02 -5.36
C ILE A 131 13.12 5.97 -4.32
N GLY A 132 12.89 7.28 -4.42
CA GLY A 132 13.34 8.24 -3.41
C GLY A 132 12.86 7.91 -2.00
N ILE A 133 11.59 7.51 -1.83
CA ILE A 133 11.07 7.06 -0.54
C ILE A 133 11.87 5.86 -0.04
N VAL A 134 12.03 4.82 -0.85
CA VAL A 134 12.69 3.57 -0.44
C VAL A 134 14.17 3.79 -0.12
N THR A 135 14.86 4.67 -0.87
CA THR A 135 16.31 4.91 -0.68
C THR A 135 16.61 5.84 0.48
N GLU A 136 15.81 6.86 0.69
CA GLU A 136 16.10 7.94 1.63
C GLU A 136 15.24 7.87 2.90
N PHE A 137 13.94 7.60 2.76
CA PHE A 137 13.03 7.57 3.90
C PHE A 137 13.27 6.39 4.84
N SER A 138 13.85 5.31 4.34
CA SER A 138 14.22 4.14 5.15
C SER A 138 15.18 4.46 6.32
N HIS A 139 15.86 5.60 6.27
CA HIS A 139 16.71 6.08 7.36
C HIS A 139 15.95 6.82 8.47
N TYR A 140 14.68 7.15 8.25
CA TYR A 140 13.85 7.76 9.27
C TYR A 140 13.20 6.66 10.14
N SER A 141 13.17 6.90 11.44
CA SER A 141 12.44 6.01 12.34
C SER A 141 10.95 6.06 11.98
N THR A 142 10.40 4.93 11.54
CA THR A 142 8.96 4.81 11.34
C THR A 142 8.23 4.89 12.67
N PRO A 143 7.01 5.45 12.69
CA PRO A 143 6.17 5.41 13.87
C PRO A 143 5.99 3.96 14.33
N THR A 144 6.02 3.74 15.62
CA THR A 144 5.72 2.43 16.19
C THR A 144 4.35 1.98 15.70
N HIS A 145 4.29 0.79 15.14
CA HIS A 145 3.05 0.18 14.66
C HIS A 145 1.99 0.20 15.78
N ILE A 146 0.88 0.92 15.56
CA ILE A 146 -0.13 1.17 16.59
C ILE A 146 -1.17 0.04 16.66
N TYR A 147 -1.19 -0.85 15.66
CA TYR A 147 -2.23 -1.86 15.58
C TYR A 147 -1.86 -3.12 16.33
N SER A 148 -2.45 -3.27 17.53
CA SER A 148 -2.65 -4.59 18.10
C SER A 148 -3.54 -5.40 17.14
N LYS A 149 -3.16 -6.65 16.86
CA LYS A 149 -4.00 -7.63 16.14
C LYS A 149 -5.41 -7.66 16.75
N THR A 150 -6.30 -6.80 16.28
CA THR A 150 -7.72 -7.06 16.44
C THR A 150 -8.01 -8.22 15.49
N THR A 151 -8.19 -9.39 16.07
CA THR A 151 -8.66 -10.58 15.36
C THR A 151 -10.05 -10.29 14.80
N TYR A 152 -10.09 -9.69 13.61
CA TYR A 152 -11.32 -9.70 12.82
C TYR A 152 -11.55 -11.14 12.39
N SER A 153 -12.57 -11.75 12.95
CA SER A 153 -12.95 -13.08 12.55
C SER A 153 -13.42 -13.04 11.09
N SER A 154 -13.09 -14.05 10.31
CA SER A 154 -13.50 -14.22 8.92
C SER A 154 -15.02 -14.22 8.69
N ARG A 155 -15.82 -14.02 9.74
CA ARG A 155 -17.28 -13.91 9.69
C ARG A 155 -17.77 -12.51 9.30
N ASP A 156 -17.02 -11.47 9.67
CA ASP A 156 -17.50 -10.08 9.51
C ASP A 156 -17.56 -9.61 8.05
N TRP A 157 -16.76 -10.22 7.18
CA TRP A 157 -16.74 -9.88 5.75
C TRP A 157 -17.95 -10.40 4.97
N ARG A 158 -18.53 -11.54 5.37
CA ARG A 158 -19.71 -12.12 4.72
C ARG A 158 -20.99 -11.33 5.00
N GLU A 159 -21.09 -10.72 6.18
CA GLU A 159 -22.24 -9.86 6.52
C GLU A 159 -22.22 -8.54 5.76
N TYR A 160 -21.03 -8.02 5.42
CA TYR A 160 -20.91 -6.73 4.74
C TYR A 160 -21.14 -6.81 3.22
N TYR A 161 -20.83 -7.94 2.59
CA TYR A 161 -20.89 -8.12 1.13
C TYR A 161 -22.01 -9.06 0.64
N GLY A 162 -22.81 -9.65 1.53
CA GLY A 162 -24.02 -10.39 1.14
C GLY A 162 -23.80 -11.66 0.30
N TYR A 163 -22.65 -12.36 0.48
CA TYR A 163 -22.39 -13.66 -0.14
C TYR A 163 -22.64 -14.82 0.82
#